data_7a6c825055f5b9eb27bd39f19736a211
#
_entry.id   7a6c825055f5b9eb27bd39f19736a211
#
_cell.length_a   1.000
_cell.length_b   1.000
_cell.length_c   1.000
_cell.angle_alpha   90.00
_cell.angle_beta   90.00
_cell.angle_gamma   90.00
#
_symmetry.space_group_name_H-M   'P 1'
#
loop_
_entity.id
_entity.type
_entity.pdbx_description
1 polymer ?
#
loop_
_entity_poly.entity_id
_entity_poly.type
_entity_poly.pdbx_seq_one_letter_code
_entity_poly.pdbx_strand_id
1 'polypeptide(L)'
;MNAIEIFKHLPGGKKIENANCKKCGFPTCMAFAVKLASKNTQIEKCPFVSTELQQLFEEANIIQQHEINLGNDIKAGGETVMFRHEKTFVNPTCFYITLFSDDINFNSKLNEIANYQIERVGETFTIDGIYLIDKGNVKNAIEKIKAQKLNIILKTENIANEFENIDEIVIEANEFSNINKKNTIVVSSDNIETLSQKSDMVQKEGFKSLILKYENIENKNIKNVINDLTNIRFEAIENKNQSFAFPVMTRIVEQDINKVALIASLLICRYSNIIVFDVFDKSLFSSLFTLRQNIFTNPQKPLQVESKIYEINNPKENLDRAIVVMTTNFALTYFAVANELESLDTPFFLLITPSDGMSVLTAWSAEKFTADMVKKMVNENEILNGLRHKLIVIPGLLASMKEELEEILPNWKIIVGTNEAFEIPQFIEKLNSRLINV
;
A
#
# COMPACT_ATOMS: atom_id res chain seq x y z
N MET A 1 -11.82 19.14 -11.12
CA MET A 1 -11.71 20.01 -12.35
C MET A 1 -10.31 20.64 -12.39
N ASN A 2 -9.67 20.67 -13.55
CA ASN A 2 -8.39 21.38 -13.73
C ASN A 2 -8.63 22.88 -14.04
N ALA A 3 -7.55 23.69 -13.93
CA ALA A 3 -7.64 25.14 -14.09
C ALA A 3 -8.17 25.60 -15.46
N ILE A 4 -7.87 24.86 -16.52
CA ILE A 4 -8.30 25.18 -17.89
C ILE A 4 -9.82 24.91 -18.04
N GLU A 5 -10.31 23.82 -17.46
CA GLU A 5 -11.74 23.50 -17.45
C GLU A 5 -12.53 24.57 -16.68
N ILE A 6 -12.08 24.92 -15.47
CA ILE A 6 -12.69 26.00 -14.68
C ILE A 6 -12.69 27.32 -15.48
N PHE A 7 -11.56 27.67 -16.07
CA PHE A 7 -11.41 28.92 -16.83
C PHE A 7 -12.41 29.03 -17.99
N LYS A 8 -12.68 27.92 -18.70
CA LYS A 8 -13.64 27.88 -19.83
C LYS A 8 -15.04 28.35 -19.42
N HIS A 9 -15.45 28.14 -18.17
CA HIS A 9 -16.76 28.52 -17.64
C HIS A 9 -16.78 29.91 -16.97
N LEU A 10 -15.61 30.55 -16.77
CA LEU A 10 -15.51 31.90 -16.22
C LEU A 10 -15.70 32.98 -17.31
N PRO A 11 -16.06 34.23 -16.94
CA PRO A 11 -16.22 35.33 -17.89
C PRO A 11 -15.03 35.54 -18.81
N GLY A 12 -13.76 35.35 -18.30
CA GLY A 12 -12.54 35.46 -19.08
C GLY A 12 -12.38 34.39 -20.14
N GLY A 13 -12.82 33.17 -19.86
CA GLY A 13 -12.79 32.06 -20.81
C GLY A 13 -13.90 32.15 -21.85
N LYS A 14 -15.11 32.56 -21.45
CA LYS A 14 -16.26 32.81 -22.34
C LYS A 14 -16.13 34.11 -23.14
N LYS A 15 -15.13 34.98 -22.84
CA LYS A 15 -14.91 36.29 -23.45
C LYS A 15 -16.12 37.18 -23.41
N ILE A 16 -16.86 37.17 -22.30
CA ILE A 16 -18.06 37.97 -22.08
C ILE A 16 -17.77 39.14 -21.14
N GLU A 17 -18.80 39.98 -20.92
CA GLU A 17 -18.77 41.12 -20.00
C GLU A 17 -18.23 40.68 -18.61
N ASN A 18 -17.46 41.56 -17.95
CA ASN A 18 -16.76 41.28 -16.69
C ASN A 18 -15.56 40.32 -16.78
N ALA A 19 -15.02 40.01 -17.96
CA ALA A 19 -13.77 39.30 -18.10
C ALA A 19 -12.62 40.05 -17.38
N ASN A 20 -11.88 39.35 -16.52
CA ASN A 20 -10.75 39.87 -15.74
C ASN A 20 -11.08 41.11 -14.88
N CYS A 21 -12.30 41.21 -14.36
CA CYS A 21 -12.83 42.37 -13.61
C CYS A 21 -12.16 42.61 -12.24
N LYS A 22 -11.34 41.69 -11.74
CA LYS A 22 -10.61 41.70 -10.46
C LYS A 22 -11.49 41.72 -9.19
N LYS A 23 -12.83 41.65 -9.29
CA LYS A 23 -13.73 41.68 -8.12
C LYS A 23 -13.55 40.50 -7.17
N CYS A 24 -13.03 39.37 -7.65
CA CYS A 24 -12.67 38.20 -6.83
C CYS A 24 -11.33 38.34 -6.10
N GLY A 25 -10.60 39.45 -6.26
CA GLY A 25 -9.28 39.71 -5.68
C GLY A 25 -8.11 39.14 -6.48
N PHE A 26 -8.37 38.55 -7.66
CA PHE A 26 -7.31 38.01 -8.52
C PHE A 26 -7.15 38.87 -9.78
N PRO A 27 -5.91 38.98 -10.33
CA PRO A 27 -5.64 39.86 -11.46
C PRO A 27 -6.35 39.42 -12.75
N THR A 28 -6.58 38.13 -12.93
CA THR A 28 -7.25 37.57 -14.12
C THR A 28 -8.17 36.40 -13.74
N CYS A 29 -9.16 36.08 -14.59
CA CYS A 29 -10.00 34.90 -14.41
C CYS A 29 -9.18 33.58 -14.46
N MET A 30 -8.08 33.55 -15.22
CA MET A 30 -7.16 32.40 -15.24
C MET A 30 -6.43 32.25 -13.89
N ALA A 31 -5.96 33.35 -13.30
CA ALA A 31 -5.31 33.30 -11.99
C ALA A 31 -6.28 32.81 -10.90
N PHE A 32 -7.55 33.23 -10.96
CA PHE A 32 -8.60 32.69 -10.08
C PHE A 32 -8.82 31.20 -10.33
N ALA A 33 -8.93 30.74 -11.60
CA ALA A 33 -9.12 29.35 -11.94
C ALA A 33 -7.96 28.46 -11.44
N VAL A 34 -6.71 28.91 -11.54
CA VAL A 34 -5.54 28.19 -11.00
C VAL A 34 -5.62 28.05 -9.48
N LYS A 35 -5.96 29.12 -8.78
CA LYS A 35 -6.10 29.10 -7.32
C LYS A 35 -7.30 28.27 -6.85
N LEU A 36 -8.38 28.26 -7.62
CA LEU A 36 -9.55 27.44 -7.35
C LEU A 36 -9.26 25.94 -7.57
N ALA A 37 -8.57 25.59 -8.67
CA ALA A 37 -8.13 24.23 -8.96
C ALA A 37 -7.18 23.67 -7.88
N SER A 38 -6.32 24.53 -7.32
CA SER A 38 -5.40 24.17 -6.24
C SER A 38 -6.02 24.23 -4.84
N LYS A 39 -7.35 24.43 -4.72
CA LYS A 39 -8.11 24.57 -3.46
C LYS A 39 -7.63 25.70 -2.54
N ASN A 40 -6.93 26.70 -3.09
CA ASN A 40 -6.41 27.86 -2.37
C ASN A 40 -7.37 29.07 -2.38
N THR A 41 -8.58 28.91 -2.87
CA THR A 41 -9.66 29.91 -2.84
C THR A 41 -11.01 29.22 -2.96
N GLN A 42 -12.09 29.97 -2.71
CA GLN A 42 -13.46 29.48 -2.79
C GLN A 42 -14.14 30.03 -4.04
N ILE A 43 -15.07 29.25 -4.63
CA ILE A 43 -15.74 29.58 -5.88
C ILE A 43 -16.63 30.83 -5.73
N GLU A 44 -17.20 31.04 -4.56
CA GLU A 44 -18.10 32.14 -4.20
C GLU A 44 -17.42 33.51 -4.24
N LYS A 45 -16.09 33.55 -4.22
CA LYS A 45 -15.33 34.82 -4.36
C LYS A 45 -15.53 35.49 -5.69
N CYS A 46 -15.88 34.75 -6.74
CA CYS A 46 -16.18 35.34 -8.02
C CYS A 46 -17.69 35.63 -8.14
N PRO A 47 -18.14 36.89 -8.14
CA PRO A 47 -19.58 37.23 -8.20
C PRO A 47 -20.24 36.93 -9.56
N PHE A 48 -19.48 36.51 -10.54
CA PHE A 48 -19.90 36.21 -11.90
C PHE A 48 -19.76 34.74 -12.27
N VAL A 49 -19.66 33.87 -11.27
CA VAL A 49 -19.66 32.41 -11.51
C VAL A 49 -21.08 32.02 -12.01
N SER A 50 -21.11 31.27 -13.11
CA SER A 50 -22.39 30.72 -13.59
C SER A 50 -22.87 29.59 -12.68
N THR A 51 -24.20 29.44 -12.57
CA THR A 51 -24.80 28.31 -11.84
C THR A 51 -24.31 26.97 -12.36
N GLU A 52 -24.08 26.87 -13.67
CA GLU A 52 -23.50 25.71 -14.33
C GLU A 52 -22.09 25.36 -13.77
N LEU A 53 -21.21 26.37 -13.64
CA LEU A 53 -19.87 26.14 -13.06
C LEU A 53 -19.95 25.79 -11.58
N GLN A 54 -20.86 26.39 -10.82
CA GLN A 54 -21.08 26.05 -9.41
C GLN A 54 -21.45 24.56 -9.29
N GLN A 55 -22.44 24.11 -10.06
CA GLN A 55 -22.86 22.69 -10.06
C GLN A 55 -21.74 21.75 -10.48
N LEU A 56 -21.03 22.03 -11.58
CA LEU A 56 -19.91 21.23 -12.04
C LEU A 56 -18.77 21.17 -11.00
N PHE A 57 -18.54 22.27 -10.30
CA PHE A 57 -17.51 22.35 -9.27
C PHE A 57 -17.91 21.59 -8.00
N GLU A 58 -19.16 21.69 -7.59
CA GLU A 58 -19.73 20.91 -6.49
C GLU A 58 -19.68 19.42 -6.80
N GLU A 59 -20.13 18.99 -7.98
CA GLU A 59 -20.08 17.61 -8.44
C GLU A 59 -18.65 17.06 -8.52
N ALA A 60 -17.69 17.89 -8.96
CA ALA A 60 -16.28 17.50 -9.04
C ALA A 60 -15.59 17.42 -7.66
N ASN A 61 -16.15 18.06 -6.64
CA ASN A 61 -15.63 18.05 -5.28
C ASN A 61 -16.36 17.08 -4.35
N ILE A 62 -17.37 16.36 -4.83
CA ILE A 62 -18.01 15.28 -4.08
C ILE A 62 -16.93 14.23 -3.75
N ILE A 63 -16.81 13.93 -2.47
CA ILE A 63 -15.92 12.87 -2.00
C ILE A 63 -16.55 11.54 -2.41
N GLN A 64 -15.83 10.78 -3.25
CA GLN A 64 -16.30 9.47 -3.73
C GLN A 64 -16.20 8.40 -2.64
N GLN A 65 -15.09 8.41 -1.89
CA GLN A 65 -14.96 7.61 -0.67
C GLN A 65 -14.13 8.40 0.35
N HIS A 66 -14.61 8.50 1.57
CA HIS A 66 -13.89 9.13 2.68
C HIS A 66 -12.68 8.29 3.08
N GLU A 67 -11.57 8.97 3.36
CA GLU A 67 -10.43 8.37 4.03
C GLU A 67 -10.65 8.50 5.55
N ILE A 68 -10.61 7.37 6.25
CA ILE A 68 -10.81 7.30 7.69
C ILE A 68 -9.50 6.91 8.38
N ASN A 69 -9.07 7.71 9.34
CA ASN A 69 -7.92 7.39 10.19
C ASN A 69 -8.37 6.39 11.28
N LEU A 70 -7.67 5.27 11.36
CA LEU A 70 -7.93 4.19 12.31
C LEU A 70 -6.99 4.22 13.53
N GLY A 71 -6.06 5.20 13.58
CA GLY A 71 -4.99 5.31 14.57
C GLY A 71 -3.64 4.85 14.04
N ASN A 72 -2.55 5.21 14.74
CA ASN A 72 -1.15 4.84 14.41
C ASN A 72 -0.80 5.00 12.91
N ASP A 73 -1.24 6.11 12.30
CA ASP A 73 -1.06 6.43 10.87
C ASP A 73 -1.72 5.46 9.88
N ILE A 74 -2.52 4.50 10.35
CA ILE A 74 -3.27 3.57 9.49
C ILE A 74 -4.58 4.20 9.05
N LYS A 75 -4.83 4.13 7.75
CA LYS A 75 -5.99 4.71 7.11
C LYS A 75 -6.73 3.68 6.26
N ALA A 76 -8.05 3.84 6.14
CA ALA A 76 -8.89 3.02 5.28
C ALA A 76 -9.72 3.89 4.34
N GLY A 77 -10.01 3.39 3.15
CA GLY A 77 -10.81 4.11 2.14
C GLY A 77 -10.02 5.14 1.33
N GLY A 78 -10.67 6.23 0.94
CA GLY A 78 -10.06 7.30 0.13
C GLY A 78 -10.00 6.99 -1.36
N GLU A 79 -10.69 5.98 -1.81
CA GLU A 79 -10.65 5.52 -3.18
C GLU A 79 -11.45 6.42 -4.15
N THR A 80 -10.96 6.50 -5.38
CA THR A 80 -11.53 7.38 -6.41
C THR A 80 -11.77 6.67 -7.75
N VAL A 81 -11.50 5.37 -7.84
CA VAL A 81 -11.66 4.58 -9.06
C VAL A 81 -12.26 3.21 -8.77
N MET A 82 -12.91 2.63 -9.77
CA MET A 82 -13.42 1.26 -9.68
C MET A 82 -12.28 0.24 -9.81
N PHE A 83 -11.39 0.45 -10.77
CA PHE A 83 -10.43 -0.57 -11.15
C PHE A 83 -8.99 -0.11 -10.97
N ARG A 84 -8.12 -1.02 -10.52
CA ARG A 84 -6.70 -0.78 -10.28
C ARG A 84 -5.94 -0.26 -11.52
N HIS A 85 -6.36 -0.63 -12.74
CA HIS A 85 -5.70 -0.18 -13.95
C HIS A 85 -5.98 1.29 -14.29
N GLU A 86 -7.02 1.89 -13.71
CA GLU A 86 -7.34 3.31 -13.89
C GLU A 86 -6.40 4.18 -13.05
N LYS A 87 -6.16 3.74 -11.81
CA LYS A 87 -5.25 4.37 -10.86
C LYS A 87 -4.91 3.39 -9.74
N THR A 88 -3.72 3.50 -9.17
CA THR A 88 -3.33 2.75 -7.98
C THR A 88 -4.33 3.00 -6.85
N PHE A 89 -4.76 1.94 -6.18
CA PHE A 89 -5.58 2.04 -4.97
C PHE A 89 -4.83 2.78 -3.85
N VAL A 90 -5.58 3.50 -3.01
CA VAL A 90 -5.00 4.48 -2.09
C VAL A 90 -4.47 3.83 -0.83
N ASN A 91 -5.36 3.23 -0.03
CA ASN A 91 -5.02 2.64 1.26
C ASN A 91 -5.15 1.12 1.21
N PRO A 92 -4.12 0.36 1.62
CA PRO A 92 -4.18 -1.10 1.67
C PRO A 92 -5.30 -1.59 2.59
N THR A 93 -5.90 -2.74 2.24
CA THR A 93 -6.88 -3.40 3.10
C THR A 93 -6.28 -3.68 4.48
N CYS A 94 -6.90 -3.18 5.54
CA CYS A 94 -6.46 -3.36 6.92
C CYS A 94 -6.88 -4.73 7.46
N PHE A 95 -6.01 -5.38 8.23
CA PHE A 95 -6.24 -6.69 8.84
C PHE A 95 -6.39 -6.56 10.35
N TYR A 96 -7.54 -6.96 10.87
CA TYR A 96 -7.87 -6.95 12.28
C TYR A 96 -8.16 -8.37 12.78
N ILE A 97 -7.70 -8.69 13.98
CA ILE A 97 -7.94 -9.99 14.61
C ILE A 97 -8.96 -9.84 15.74
N THR A 98 -9.95 -10.73 15.78
CA THR A 98 -10.94 -10.75 16.85
C THR A 98 -10.34 -11.25 18.16
N LEU A 99 -10.52 -10.47 19.22
CA LEU A 99 -10.27 -10.89 20.60
C LEU A 99 -11.49 -10.58 21.47
N PHE A 100 -11.73 -11.42 22.46
CA PHE A 100 -12.78 -11.22 23.48
C PHE A 100 -12.13 -10.67 24.75
N SER A 101 -12.72 -9.65 25.37
CA SER A 101 -12.13 -8.99 26.55
C SER A 101 -12.06 -9.88 27.80
N ASP A 102 -12.83 -10.97 27.85
CA ASP A 102 -12.87 -11.97 28.90
C ASP A 102 -12.06 -13.25 28.60
N ASP A 103 -11.36 -13.31 27.45
CA ASP A 103 -10.60 -14.50 27.07
C ASP A 103 -9.45 -14.77 28.07
N ILE A 104 -9.43 -15.97 28.65
CA ILE A 104 -8.39 -16.40 29.59
C ILE A 104 -6.98 -16.34 28.97
N ASN A 105 -6.88 -16.53 27.66
CA ASN A 105 -5.64 -16.49 26.90
C ASN A 105 -5.37 -15.13 26.23
N PHE A 106 -6.12 -14.08 26.60
CA PHE A 106 -6.05 -12.77 25.98
C PHE A 106 -4.62 -12.26 25.80
N ASN A 107 -3.83 -12.28 26.89
CA ASN A 107 -2.46 -11.76 26.85
C ASN A 107 -1.54 -12.58 25.93
N SER A 108 -1.68 -13.91 25.92
CA SER A 108 -0.88 -14.78 25.05
C SER A 108 -1.19 -14.54 23.58
N LYS A 109 -2.49 -14.48 23.23
CA LYS A 109 -2.93 -14.19 21.85
C LYS A 109 -2.52 -12.80 21.42
N LEU A 110 -2.71 -11.78 22.26
CA LEU A 110 -2.31 -10.41 21.96
C LEU A 110 -0.81 -10.31 21.69
N ASN A 111 0.02 -10.94 22.54
CA ASN A 111 1.46 -10.94 22.35
C ASN A 111 1.89 -11.66 21.06
N GLU A 112 1.24 -12.76 20.72
CA GLU A 112 1.53 -13.47 19.49
C GLU A 112 1.22 -12.63 18.25
N ILE A 113 0.07 -11.94 18.25
CA ILE A 113 -0.36 -11.05 17.16
C ILE A 113 0.58 -9.85 17.05
N ALA A 114 0.89 -9.19 18.17
CA ALA A 114 1.70 -7.98 18.20
C ALA A 114 3.16 -8.21 17.77
N ASN A 115 3.69 -9.41 18.05
CA ASN A 115 5.07 -9.78 17.65
C ASN A 115 5.16 -10.38 16.24
N TYR A 116 4.03 -10.55 15.54
CA TYR A 116 4.05 -11.07 14.19
C TYR A 116 4.40 -9.98 13.19
N GLN A 117 5.50 -10.18 12.49
CA GLN A 117 5.92 -9.34 11.38
C GLN A 117 6.58 -10.19 10.30
N ILE A 118 6.44 -9.76 9.07
CA ILE A 118 7.17 -10.32 7.93
C ILE A 118 7.79 -9.19 7.10
N GLU A 119 8.98 -9.43 6.60
CA GLU A 119 9.63 -8.54 5.64
C GLU A 119 9.44 -9.08 4.23
N ARG A 120 9.05 -8.21 3.32
CA ARG A 120 8.88 -8.57 1.92
C ARG A 120 9.14 -7.36 1.03
N VAL A 121 10.11 -7.51 0.12
CA VAL A 121 10.48 -6.48 -0.89
C VAL A 121 10.69 -5.10 -0.24
N GLY A 122 11.45 -5.07 0.87
CA GLY A 122 11.80 -3.82 1.57
C GLY A 122 10.68 -3.21 2.41
N GLU A 123 9.54 -3.88 2.57
CA GLU A 123 8.43 -3.45 3.42
C GLU A 123 8.22 -4.45 4.56
N THR A 124 7.95 -3.93 5.75
CA THR A 124 7.58 -4.74 6.92
C THR A 124 6.06 -4.74 7.07
N PHE A 125 5.48 -5.92 7.15
CA PHE A 125 4.04 -6.11 7.33
C PHE A 125 3.73 -6.65 8.71
N THR A 126 2.74 -6.05 9.35
CA THR A 126 2.20 -6.42 10.66
C THR A 126 0.67 -6.48 10.60
N ILE A 127 0.04 -7.08 11.61
CA ILE A 127 -1.41 -6.94 11.81
C ILE A 127 -1.72 -5.49 12.19
N ASP A 128 -2.76 -4.93 11.58
CA ASP A 128 -3.08 -3.51 11.69
C ASP A 128 -3.86 -3.17 12.99
N GLY A 129 -4.55 -4.15 13.60
CA GLY A 129 -5.29 -3.90 14.82
C GLY A 129 -6.07 -5.08 15.38
N ILE A 130 -6.79 -4.81 16.47
CA ILE A 130 -7.64 -5.77 17.17
C ILE A 130 -9.11 -5.35 17.05
N TYR A 131 -9.95 -6.28 16.65
CA TYR A 131 -11.40 -6.18 16.78
C TYR A 131 -11.79 -6.77 18.14
N LEU A 132 -11.94 -5.87 19.13
CA LEU A 132 -12.21 -6.22 20.50
C LEU A 132 -13.72 -6.37 20.73
N ILE A 133 -14.15 -7.56 21.10
CA ILE A 133 -15.53 -7.80 21.51
C ILE A 133 -15.63 -7.67 23.02
N ASP A 134 -16.48 -6.75 23.47
CA ASP A 134 -16.74 -6.50 24.88
C ASP A 134 -17.55 -7.65 25.50
N LYS A 135 -16.95 -8.29 26.49
CA LYS A 135 -17.55 -9.34 27.34
C LYS A 135 -17.34 -9.02 28.84
N GLY A 136 -17.06 -7.76 29.16
CA GLY A 136 -16.66 -7.29 30.49
C GLY A 136 -15.16 -7.01 30.59
N ASN A 137 -14.77 -6.20 31.56
CA ASN A 137 -13.37 -5.79 31.80
C ASN A 137 -12.65 -5.17 30.59
N VAL A 138 -13.40 -4.54 29.73
CA VAL A 138 -12.92 -4.01 28.43
C VAL A 138 -11.84 -2.94 28.57
N LYS A 139 -11.85 -2.10 29.63
CA LYS A 139 -10.83 -1.07 29.89
C LYS A 139 -9.43 -1.66 29.96
N ASN A 140 -9.25 -2.70 30.77
CA ASN A 140 -7.96 -3.37 30.90
C ASN A 140 -7.49 -3.99 29.58
N ALA A 141 -8.42 -4.54 28.79
CA ALA A 141 -8.12 -5.07 27.44
C ALA A 141 -7.64 -3.95 26.51
N ILE A 142 -8.32 -2.80 26.49
CA ILE A 142 -7.95 -1.62 25.70
C ILE A 142 -6.54 -1.12 26.07
N GLU A 143 -6.25 -0.96 27.37
CA GLU A 143 -4.93 -0.52 27.84
C GLU A 143 -3.81 -1.45 27.38
N LYS A 144 -4.03 -2.77 27.44
CA LYS A 144 -3.06 -3.77 26.97
C LYS A 144 -2.83 -3.71 25.45
N ILE A 145 -3.90 -3.53 24.66
CA ILE A 145 -3.79 -3.41 23.20
C ILE A 145 -3.05 -2.13 22.84
N LYS A 146 -3.38 -1.00 23.46
CA LYS A 146 -2.68 0.29 23.25
C LYS A 146 -1.19 0.21 23.62
N ALA A 147 -0.84 -0.52 24.67
CA ALA A 147 0.56 -0.75 25.05
C ALA A 147 1.36 -1.49 23.94
N GLN A 148 0.69 -2.29 23.10
CA GLN A 148 1.28 -2.96 21.95
C GLN A 148 1.22 -2.10 20.66
N LYS A 149 0.73 -0.86 20.72
CA LYS A 149 0.57 0.06 19.58
C LYS A 149 -0.32 -0.50 18.46
N LEU A 150 -1.28 -1.36 18.79
CA LEU A 150 -2.27 -1.88 17.85
C LEU A 150 -3.53 -1.00 17.86
N ASN A 151 -4.15 -0.82 16.70
CA ASN A 151 -5.41 -0.09 16.58
C ASN A 151 -6.58 -0.92 17.13
N ILE A 152 -7.66 -0.25 17.50
CA ILE A 152 -8.81 -0.90 18.15
C ILE A 152 -10.09 -0.55 17.41
N ILE A 153 -10.85 -1.57 17.03
CA ILE A 153 -12.27 -1.48 16.74
C ILE A 153 -12.99 -2.19 17.87
N LEU A 154 -13.73 -1.44 18.67
CA LEU A 154 -14.45 -1.95 19.83
C LEU A 154 -15.90 -2.25 19.46
N LYS A 155 -16.32 -3.50 19.61
CA LYS A 155 -17.73 -3.89 19.57
C LYS A 155 -18.27 -4.00 20.99
N THR A 156 -19.24 -3.13 21.33
CA THR A 156 -19.89 -3.10 22.65
C THR A 156 -21.38 -2.87 22.54
N GLU A 157 -22.14 -3.46 23.45
CA GLU A 157 -23.58 -3.19 23.62
C GLU A 157 -23.83 -2.12 24.68
N ASN A 158 -22.88 -1.90 25.58
CA ASN A 158 -22.97 -0.96 26.69
C ASN A 158 -22.07 0.25 26.43
N ILE A 159 -22.63 1.31 25.88
CA ILE A 159 -21.95 2.59 25.81
C ILE A 159 -22.15 3.29 27.15
N ALA A 160 -21.31 2.92 28.11
CA ALA A 160 -21.21 3.68 29.35
C ALA A 160 -20.49 5.00 29.06
N ASN A 161 -20.80 6.07 29.82
CA ASN A 161 -20.11 7.39 29.77
C ASN A 161 -18.58 7.29 29.94
N GLU A 162 -18.07 6.10 30.18
CA GLU A 162 -16.66 5.76 30.38
C GLU A 162 -15.83 5.78 29.08
N PHE A 163 -16.48 5.75 27.91
CA PHE A 163 -15.81 5.77 26.60
C PHE A 163 -15.80 7.18 25.95
N GLU A 164 -16.40 8.19 26.58
CA GLU A 164 -16.47 9.56 26.05
C GLU A 164 -15.09 10.19 25.77
N ASN A 165 -14.05 9.74 26.45
CA ASN A 165 -12.69 10.30 26.38
C ASN A 165 -11.64 9.35 25.78
N ILE A 166 -12.04 8.25 25.13
CA ILE A 166 -11.09 7.38 24.46
C ILE A 166 -10.95 7.84 23.02
N ASP A 167 -10.13 8.83 22.79
CA ASP A 167 -9.69 9.24 21.46
C ASP A 167 -9.03 8.04 20.75
N GLU A 168 -9.20 7.94 19.44
CA GLU A 168 -8.55 6.96 18.57
C GLU A 168 -9.11 5.52 18.60
N ILE A 169 -10.31 5.29 19.14
CA ILE A 169 -10.99 3.99 19.04
C ILE A 169 -12.19 4.11 18.09
N VAL A 170 -12.28 3.15 17.17
CA VAL A 170 -13.46 2.96 16.34
C VAL A 170 -14.50 2.18 17.14
N ILE A 171 -15.75 2.63 17.13
CA ILE A 171 -16.81 2.06 17.96
C ILE A 171 -17.89 1.39 17.09
N GLU A 172 -18.16 0.11 17.34
CA GLU A 172 -19.31 -0.61 16.82
C GLU A 172 -20.33 -0.82 17.94
N ALA A 173 -21.50 -0.19 17.80
CA ALA A 173 -22.57 -0.29 18.76
C ALA A 173 -23.94 -0.33 18.07
N ASN A 174 -24.97 -0.79 18.80
CA ASN A 174 -26.35 -0.81 18.27
C ASN A 174 -27.02 0.56 18.31
N GLU A 175 -26.62 1.41 19.27
CA GLU A 175 -27.13 2.77 19.47
C GLU A 175 -25.98 3.78 19.54
N PHE A 176 -26.18 4.97 18.96
CA PHE A 176 -25.14 5.97 18.83
C PHE A 176 -25.42 7.28 19.63
N SER A 177 -26.55 7.32 20.35
CA SER A 177 -27.01 8.54 21.04
C SER A 177 -26.01 9.10 22.07
N ASN A 178 -25.25 8.22 22.70
CA ASN A 178 -24.26 8.57 23.74
C ASN A 178 -22.81 8.58 23.26
N ILE A 179 -22.58 8.52 21.94
CA ILE A 179 -21.23 8.54 21.36
C ILE A 179 -20.88 9.96 20.94
N ASN A 180 -19.65 10.40 21.23
CA ASN A 180 -19.15 11.68 20.75
C ASN A 180 -19.12 11.72 19.22
N LYS A 181 -19.68 12.75 18.61
CA LYS A 181 -19.79 12.90 17.15
C LYS A 181 -18.41 13.01 16.43
N LYS A 182 -17.33 13.15 17.18
CA LYS A 182 -15.95 13.11 16.63
C LYS A 182 -15.43 11.70 16.44
N ASN A 183 -16.00 10.70 17.13
CA ASN A 183 -15.55 9.33 17.02
C ASN A 183 -15.91 8.73 15.67
N THR A 184 -15.09 7.81 15.20
CA THR A 184 -15.42 6.94 14.08
C THR A 184 -16.33 5.81 14.56
N ILE A 185 -17.46 5.63 13.89
CA ILE A 185 -18.43 4.59 14.24
C ILE A 185 -18.61 3.58 13.11
N VAL A 186 -18.95 2.35 13.48
CA VAL A 186 -19.27 1.28 12.53
C VAL A 186 -20.77 1.14 12.42
N VAL A 187 -21.28 1.28 11.21
CA VAL A 187 -22.69 1.04 10.87
C VAL A 187 -22.79 -0.32 10.20
N SER A 188 -23.60 -1.23 10.74
CA SER A 188 -23.65 -2.61 10.29
C SER A 188 -25.03 -3.02 9.75
N SER A 189 -25.00 -3.83 8.67
CA SER A 189 -26.17 -4.50 8.11
C SER A 189 -25.75 -5.69 7.24
N ASP A 190 -26.67 -6.64 7.10
CA ASP A 190 -26.57 -7.78 6.16
C ASP A 190 -27.20 -7.48 4.79
N ASN A 191 -27.80 -6.32 4.63
CA ASN A 191 -28.44 -5.85 3.40
C ASN A 191 -27.93 -4.45 3.04
N ILE A 192 -27.59 -4.25 1.75
CA ILE A 192 -27.01 -2.98 1.27
C ILE A 192 -27.98 -1.80 1.33
N GLU A 193 -29.29 -2.03 1.10
CA GLU A 193 -30.29 -0.98 1.18
C GLU A 193 -30.43 -0.49 2.61
N THR A 194 -30.54 -1.42 3.57
CA THR A 194 -30.59 -1.09 5.00
C THR A 194 -29.29 -0.44 5.46
N LEU A 195 -28.14 -0.86 4.93
CA LEU A 195 -26.85 -0.25 5.24
C LEU A 195 -26.79 1.21 4.79
N SER A 196 -27.29 1.50 3.58
CA SER A 196 -27.45 2.86 3.05
C SER A 196 -28.34 3.73 3.95
N GLN A 197 -29.53 3.23 4.30
CA GLN A 197 -30.48 3.96 5.16
C GLN A 197 -29.88 4.26 6.54
N LYS A 198 -29.19 3.30 7.15
CA LYS A 198 -28.52 3.51 8.45
C LYS A 198 -27.39 4.52 8.33
N SER A 199 -26.58 4.44 7.26
CA SER A 199 -25.52 5.42 6.99
C SER A 199 -26.08 6.84 6.90
N ASP A 200 -27.16 7.05 6.13
CA ASP A 200 -27.82 8.35 6.00
C ASP A 200 -28.38 8.86 7.32
N MET A 201 -29.00 7.99 8.10
CA MET A 201 -29.54 8.34 9.40
C MET A 201 -28.46 8.87 10.34
N VAL A 202 -27.35 8.13 10.43
CA VAL A 202 -26.24 8.46 11.31
C VAL A 202 -25.50 9.73 10.85
N GLN A 203 -25.38 9.96 9.54
CA GLN A 203 -24.86 11.23 9.00
C GLN A 203 -25.75 12.41 9.37
N LYS A 204 -27.08 12.27 9.30
CA LYS A 204 -28.05 13.30 9.74
C LYS A 204 -27.96 13.59 11.24
N GLU A 205 -27.57 12.62 12.06
CA GLU A 205 -27.27 12.82 13.48
C GLU A 205 -25.97 13.57 13.73
N GLY A 206 -25.16 13.83 12.69
CA GLY A 206 -23.95 14.65 12.75
C GLY A 206 -22.64 13.89 12.82
N PHE A 207 -22.63 12.57 12.68
CA PHE A 207 -21.40 11.80 12.53
C PHE A 207 -20.81 12.00 11.13
N LYS A 208 -19.51 12.24 11.07
CA LYS A 208 -18.77 12.48 9.81
C LYS A 208 -17.79 11.36 9.47
N SER A 209 -17.46 10.51 10.42
CA SER A 209 -16.49 9.43 10.26
C SER A 209 -17.18 8.08 10.48
N LEU A 210 -17.39 7.35 9.38
CA LEU A 210 -18.16 6.10 9.37
C LEU A 210 -17.35 4.98 8.73
N ILE A 211 -17.63 3.75 9.16
CA ILE A 211 -17.23 2.50 8.50
C ILE A 211 -18.48 1.69 8.24
N LEU A 212 -18.67 1.24 7.02
CA LEU A 212 -19.81 0.43 6.62
C LEU A 212 -19.48 -1.04 6.79
N LYS A 213 -20.06 -1.72 7.77
CA LYS A 213 -19.84 -3.14 7.97
C LYS A 213 -20.91 -3.96 7.26
N TYR A 214 -20.46 -4.74 6.28
CA TYR A 214 -21.29 -5.73 5.63
C TYR A 214 -21.22 -7.05 6.38
N GLU A 215 -22.35 -7.49 6.97
CA GLU A 215 -22.46 -8.64 7.85
C GLU A 215 -22.90 -9.93 7.12
N ASN A 216 -22.81 -11.05 7.82
CA ASN A 216 -23.31 -12.37 7.40
C ASN A 216 -22.70 -12.92 6.10
N ILE A 217 -21.39 -12.74 5.95
CA ILE A 217 -20.66 -13.26 4.79
C ILE A 217 -20.79 -14.79 4.69
N GLU A 218 -20.77 -15.48 5.85
CA GLU A 218 -20.81 -16.94 5.95
C GLU A 218 -22.14 -17.52 5.50
N ASN A 219 -23.23 -16.80 5.72
CA ASN A 219 -24.58 -17.24 5.41
C ASN A 219 -25.01 -16.94 3.97
N LYS A 220 -24.15 -16.26 3.20
CA LYS A 220 -24.42 -15.89 1.81
C LYS A 220 -23.53 -16.67 0.85
N ASN A 221 -24.02 -16.88 -0.35
CA ASN A 221 -23.18 -17.32 -1.44
C ASN A 221 -22.11 -16.24 -1.69
N ILE A 222 -20.83 -16.62 -1.73
CA ILE A 222 -19.70 -15.70 -1.92
C ILE A 222 -19.86 -14.81 -3.17
N LYS A 223 -20.52 -15.31 -4.23
CA LYS A 223 -20.85 -14.54 -5.42
C LYS A 223 -21.75 -13.35 -5.06
N ASN A 224 -22.72 -13.52 -4.18
CA ASN A 224 -23.62 -12.43 -3.77
C ASN A 224 -22.86 -11.40 -2.93
N VAL A 225 -21.99 -11.86 -2.03
CA VAL A 225 -21.12 -10.96 -1.24
C VAL A 225 -20.26 -10.10 -2.16
N ILE A 226 -19.61 -10.69 -3.16
CA ILE A 226 -18.78 -9.98 -4.13
C ILE A 226 -19.60 -8.96 -4.94
N ASN A 227 -20.80 -9.34 -5.36
CA ASN A 227 -21.69 -8.44 -6.09
C ASN A 227 -22.12 -7.27 -5.21
N ASP A 228 -22.48 -7.52 -3.96
CA ASP A 228 -22.89 -6.47 -3.01
C ASP A 228 -21.75 -5.49 -2.73
N LEU A 229 -20.53 -5.97 -2.48
CA LEU A 229 -19.35 -5.13 -2.31
C LEU A 229 -19.01 -4.32 -3.57
N THR A 230 -19.18 -4.93 -4.75
CA THR A 230 -18.99 -4.23 -6.03
C THR A 230 -20.05 -3.15 -6.21
N ASN A 231 -21.30 -3.41 -5.85
CA ASN A 231 -22.38 -2.42 -5.91
C ASN A 231 -22.14 -1.26 -4.94
N ILE A 232 -21.73 -1.53 -3.70
CA ILE A 232 -21.36 -0.48 -2.73
C ILE A 232 -20.27 0.42 -3.32
N ARG A 233 -19.23 -0.18 -3.89
CA ARG A 233 -18.14 0.57 -4.53
C ARG A 233 -18.64 1.38 -5.74
N PHE A 234 -19.46 0.80 -6.59
CA PHE A 234 -20.03 1.44 -7.77
C PHE A 234 -20.91 2.64 -7.39
N GLU A 235 -21.79 2.47 -6.40
CA GLU A 235 -22.63 3.54 -5.89
C GLU A 235 -21.79 4.71 -5.34
N ALA A 236 -20.72 4.41 -4.61
CA ALA A 236 -19.83 5.42 -4.06
C ALA A 236 -19.05 6.19 -5.14
N ILE A 237 -18.44 5.47 -6.08
CA ILE A 237 -17.50 6.04 -7.06
C ILE A 237 -18.22 6.63 -8.27
N GLU A 238 -19.08 5.85 -8.92
CA GLU A 238 -19.74 6.25 -10.18
C GLU A 238 -20.99 7.10 -9.92
N ASN A 239 -21.87 6.66 -9.02
CA ASN A 239 -23.09 7.35 -8.70
C ASN A 239 -22.91 8.46 -7.66
N LYS A 240 -21.70 8.57 -7.04
CA LYS A 240 -21.37 9.54 -6.00
C LYS A 240 -22.37 9.56 -4.83
N ASN A 241 -22.93 8.38 -4.54
CA ASN A 241 -23.91 8.18 -3.48
C ASN A 241 -23.21 8.28 -2.11
N GLN A 242 -23.50 9.34 -1.39
CA GLN A 242 -22.84 9.68 -0.13
C GLN A 242 -23.15 8.69 1.00
N SER A 243 -24.24 7.94 0.91
CA SER A 243 -24.55 6.88 1.87
C SER A 243 -23.53 5.74 1.83
N PHE A 244 -22.89 5.53 0.67
CA PHE A 244 -21.86 4.51 0.46
C PHE A 244 -20.44 5.08 0.39
N ALA A 245 -20.27 6.39 0.56
CA ALA A 245 -18.96 7.05 0.44
C ALA A 245 -18.04 6.83 1.65
N PHE A 246 -18.06 5.65 2.27
CA PHE A 246 -17.24 5.30 3.44
C PHE A 246 -16.53 3.94 3.24
N PRO A 247 -15.43 3.70 3.98
CA PRO A 247 -14.73 2.41 3.92
C PRO A 247 -15.63 1.25 4.31
N VAL A 248 -15.45 0.11 3.63
CA VAL A 248 -16.23 -1.10 3.89
C VAL A 248 -15.41 -2.06 4.75
N MET A 249 -16.04 -2.57 5.81
CA MET A 249 -15.52 -3.61 6.70
C MET A 249 -16.30 -4.91 6.51
N THR A 250 -15.59 -6.02 6.54
CA THR A 250 -16.15 -7.38 6.51
C THR A 250 -15.53 -8.22 7.63
N ARG A 251 -16.24 -9.23 8.13
CA ARG A 251 -15.72 -10.15 9.14
C ARG A 251 -15.83 -11.58 8.65
N ILE A 252 -14.77 -12.37 8.82
CA ILE A 252 -14.69 -13.79 8.48
C ILE A 252 -14.68 -14.59 9.78
N VAL A 253 -15.74 -15.35 10.04
CA VAL A 253 -15.90 -16.18 11.24
C VAL A 253 -15.44 -17.63 10.99
N GLU A 254 -15.23 -18.02 9.73
CA GLU A 254 -14.73 -19.33 9.32
C GLU A 254 -13.41 -19.68 10.03
N GLN A 255 -13.24 -20.97 10.39
CA GLN A 255 -12.06 -21.48 11.09
C GLN A 255 -11.13 -22.32 10.20
N ASP A 256 -11.63 -22.82 9.08
CA ASP A 256 -10.80 -23.53 8.09
C ASP A 256 -9.89 -22.54 7.36
N ILE A 257 -8.59 -22.65 7.60
CA ILE A 257 -7.57 -21.74 7.09
C ILE A 257 -7.62 -21.61 5.55
N ASN A 258 -7.89 -22.69 4.83
CA ASN A 258 -7.96 -22.65 3.37
C ASN A 258 -9.18 -21.87 2.88
N LYS A 259 -10.33 -22.05 3.55
CA LYS A 259 -11.53 -21.24 3.24
C LYS A 259 -11.34 -19.79 3.63
N VAL A 260 -10.73 -19.51 4.78
CA VAL A 260 -10.38 -18.13 5.18
C VAL A 260 -9.48 -17.48 4.14
N ALA A 261 -8.43 -18.19 3.69
CA ALA A 261 -7.53 -17.69 2.65
C ALA A 261 -8.27 -17.35 1.35
N LEU A 262 -9.17 -18.23 0.90
CA LEU A 262 -9.98 -18.01 -0.30
C LEU A 262 -10.90 -16.79 -0.13
N ILE A 263 -11.68 -16.74 0.95
CA ILE A 263 -12.62 -15.64 1.21
C ILE A 263 -11.86 -14.32 1.33
N ALA A 264 -10.82 -14.26 2.16
CA ALA A 264 -10.02 -13.05 2.35
C ALA A 264 -9.39 -12.55 1.06
N SER A 265 -8.85 -13.45 0.23
CA SER A 265 -8.29 -13.08 -1.08
C SER A 265 -9.32 -12.43 -1.99
N LEU A 266 -10.54 -12.97 -2.04
CA LEU A 266 -11.64 -12.38 -2.79
C LEU A 266 -12.04 -11.00 -2.24
N LEU A 267 -12.11 -10.85 -0.92
CA LEU A 267 -12.46 -9.59 -0.26
C LEU A 267 -11.41 -8.50 -0.50
N ILE A 268 -10.11 -8.84 -0.43
CA ILE A 268 -9.01 -7.91 -0.78
C ILE A 268 -9.16 -7.42 -2.23
N CYS A 269 -9.40 -8.34 -3.16
CA CYS A 269 -9.57 -8.02 -4.57
C CYS A 269 -10.89 -7.31 -4.88
N ARG A 270 -11.87 -7.34 -3.96
CA ARG A 270 -13.25 -6.84 -4.16
C ARG A 270 -13.68 -5.85 -3.08
N TYR A 271 -12.79 -4.87 -2.84
CA TYR A 271 -13.12 -3.59 -2.22
C TYR A 271 -13.41 -3.59 -0.72
N SER A 272 -13.13 -4.69 0.00
CA SER A 272 -13.13 -4.61 1.46
C SER A 272 -11.92 -3.81 1.95
N ASN A 273 -12.16 -2.68 2.60
CA ASN A 273 -11.11 -1.82 3.12
C ASN A 273 -10.57 -2.31 4.48
N ILE A 274 -11.39 -3.05 5.23
CA ILE A 274 -11.04 -3.64 6.52
C ILE A 274 -11.57 -5.07 6.54
N ILE A 275 -10.71 -6.03 6.85
CA ILE A 275 -11.11 -7.43 7.07
C ILE A 275 -10.80 -7.81 8.51
N VAL A 276 -11.82 -8.29 9.21
CA VAL A 276 -11.71 -8.83 10.56
C VAL A 276 -11.69 -10.35 10.48
N PHE A 277 -10.71 -10.96 11.13
CA PHE A 277 -10.51 -12.41 11.16
C PHE A 277 -10.76 -12.96 12.57
N ASP A 278 -11.49 -14.08 12.67
CA ASP A 278 -11.69 -14.79 13.92
C ASP A 278 -10.60 -15.85 14.17
N VAL A 279 -9.68 -16.02 13.23
CA VAL A 279 -8.53 -16.92 13.32
C VAL A 279 -7.24 -16.15 13.06
N PHE A 280 -6.18 -16.52 13.78
CA PHE A 280 -4.82 -16.03 13.53
C PHE A 280 -3.91 -17.20 13.19
N ASP A 281 -3.32 -17.18 12.00
CA ASP A 281 -2.35 -18.18 11.53
C ASP A 281 -1.25 -17.48 10.71
N LYS A 282 0.01 -17.75 11.03
CA LYS A 282 1.18 -17.06 10.44
C LYS A 282 1.34 -17.33 8.95
N SER A 283 1.03 -18.52 8.49
CA SER A 283 1.14 -18.91 7.09
C SER A 283 0.04 -18.26 6.24
N LEU A 284 -1.17 -18.17 6.79
CA LEU A 284 -2.29 -17.45 6.21
C LEU A 284 -1.90 -15.98 5.96
N PHE A 285 -1.45 -15.27 7.00
CA PHE A 285 -1.15 -13.85 6.88
C PHE A 285 0.05 -13.57 6.00
N SER A 286 1.07 -14.44 5.95
CA SER A 286 2.17 -14.34 4.98
C SER A 286 1.65 -14.31 3.54
N SER A 287 0.71 -15.19 3.21
CA SER A 287 0.08 -15.26 1.89
C SER A 287 -0.80 -14.04 1.59
N LEU A 288 -1.60 -13.60 2.56
CA LEU A 288 -2.49 -12.45 2.40
C LEU A 288 -1.72 -11.12 2.29
N PHE A 289 -0.62 -10.95 3.02
CA PHE A 289 0.25 -9.78 2.87
C PHE A 289 0.89 -9.73 1.48
N THR A 290 1.28 -10.89 0.94
CA THR A 290 1.77 -10.99 -0.44
C THR A 290 0.74 -10.49 -1.44
N LEU A 291 -0.51 -10.95 -1.32
CA LEU A 291 -1.60 -10.50 -2.19
C LEU A 291 -1.89 -9.01 -2.00
N ARG A 292 -2.00 -8.54 -0.74
CA ARG A 292 -2.25 -7.14 -0.40
C ARG A 292 -1.20 -6.23 -1.03
N GLN A 293 0.09 -6.53 -0.85
CA GLN A 293 1.17 -5.77 -1.46
C GLN A 293 1.02 -5.69 -2.99
N ASN A 294 0.74 -6.82 -3.65
CA ASN A 294 0.58 -6.84 -5.10
C ASN A 294 -0.61 -6.01 -5.59
N ILE A 295 -1.75 -6.05 -4.87
CA ILE A 295 -2.96 -5.31 -5.26
C ILE A 295 -2.78 -3.81 -5.08
N PHE A 296 -2.10 -3.36 -4.02
CA PHE A 296 -1.95 -1.94 -3.68
C PHE A 296 -0.64 -1.30 -4.17
N THR A 297 0.25 -2.09 -4.77
CA THR A 297 1.41 -1.53 -5.47
C THR A 297 1.00 -0.86 -6.77
N ASN A 298 1.61 0.31 -7.07
CA ASN A 298 1.38 1.01 -8.33
C ASN A 298 1.83 0.14 -9.51
N PRO A 299 0.93 -0.25 -10.43
CA PRO A 299 1.29 -1.10 -11.58
C PRO A 299 2.26 -0.41 -12.56
N GLN A 300 2.39 0.92 -12.48
CA GLN A 300 3.32 1.71 -13.29
C GLN A 300 4.68 1.94 -12.60
N LYS A 301 4.80 1.56 -11.33
CA LYS A 301 6.05 1.62 -10.57
C LYS A 301 6.39 0.21 -10.11
N PRO A 302 7.30 -0.46 -10.78
CA PRO A 302 7.71 -1.81 -10.39
C PRO A 302 8.21 -1.86 -8.95
N LEU A 303 7.97 -2.98 -8.27
CA LEU A 303 8.55 -3.23 -6.95
C LEU A 303 10.06 -3.18 -7.03
N GLN A 304 10.68 -2.46 -6.10
CA GLN A 304 12.11 -2.23 -6.06
C GLN A 304 12.68 -2.75 -4.75
N VAL A 305 13.88 -3.30 -4.82
CA VAL A 305 14.72 -3.50 -3.65
C VAL A 305 15.65 -2.30 -3.46
N GLU A 306 16.21 -2.13 -2.28
CA GLU A 306 17.16 -1.07 -2.01
C GLU A 306 18.43 -1.25 -2.85
N SER A 307 18.90 -0.16 -3.46
CA SER A 307 20.14 -0.16 -4.26
C SER A 307 21.34 -0.08 -3.33
N LYS A 308 21.96 -1.23 -3.09
CA LYS A 308 23.15 -1.42 -2.25
C LYS A 308 23.87 -2.71 -2.61
N ILE A 309 24.92 -3.04 -1.87
CA ILE A 309 25.55 -4.36 -1.91
C ILE A 309 24.85 -5.28 -0.91
N TYR A 310 24.42 -6.42 -1.39
CA TYR A 310 23.92 -7.54 -0.58
C TYR A 310 24.98 -8.62 -0.46
N GLU A 311 25.05 -9.24 0.70
CA GLU A 311 26.00 -10.28 1.04
C GLU A 311 25.33 -11.64 0.97
N ILE A 312 25.89 -12.55 0.20
CA ILE A 312 25.39 -13.91 0.02
C ILE A 312 26.54 -14.87 0.35
N ASN A 313 26.30 -15.86 1.21
CA ASN A 313 27.26 -16.88 1.62
C ASN A 313 28.54 -16.32 2.29
N ASN A 314 28.37 -15.33 3.20
CA ASN A 314 29.43 -14.74 4.03
C ASN A 314 30.66 -14.23 3.25
N PRO A 315 30.52 -13.34 2.27
CA PRO A 315 31.63 -12.88 1.44
C PRO A 315 32.67 -12.06 2.22
N LYS A 316 32.29 -11.39 3.32
CA LYS A 316 33.20 -10.62 4.17
C LYS A 316 34.25 -11.49 4.85
N GLU A 317 33.90 -12.72 5.18
CA GLU A 317 34.80 -13.70 5.81
C GLU A 317 35.65 -14.47 4.77
N ASN A 318 35.30 -14.34 3.48
CA ASN A 318 35.86 -15.08 2.38
C ASN A 318 36.27 -14.21 1.19
N LEU A 319 36.94 -13.07 1.45
CA LEU A 319 37.31 -12.08 0.43
C LEU A 319 38.25 -12.64 -0.67
N ASP A 320 38.97 -13.69 -0.37
CA ASP A 320 39.87 -14.39 -1.30
C ASP A 320 39.12 -15.20 -2.37
N ARG A 321 37.83 -15.55 -2.12
CA ARG A 321 36.98 -16.33 -3.01
C ARG A 321 35.76 -15.59 -3.49
N ALA A 322 35.45 -14.42 -2.88
CA ALA A 322 34.23 -13.71 -3.16
C ALA A 322 34.22 -13.10 -4.57
N ILE A 323 33.06 -13.19 -5.21
CA ILE A 323 32.80 -12.69 -6.57
C ILE A 323 31.74 -11.57 -6.49
N VAL A 324 31.93 -10.51 -7.26
CA VAL A 324 30.91 -9.46 -7.41
C VAL A 324 30.02 -9.83 -8.59
N VAL A 325 28.71 -9.96 -8.32
CA VAL A 325 27.66 -10.12 -9.32
C VAL A 325 26.79 -8.88 -9.30
N MET A 326 26.33 -8.41 -10.43
CA MET A 326 25.50 -7.22 -10.44
C MET A 326 24.20 -7.41 -11.22
N THR A 327 23.18 -6.66 -10.77
CA THR A 327 21.89 -6.61 -11.44
C THR A 327 21.14 -5.30 -11.08
N THR A 328 19.91 -5.16 -11.54
CA THR A 328 19.06 -3.99 -11.29
C THR A 328 18.29 -4.12 -9.97
N ASN A 329 17.73 -3.00 -9.48
CA ASN A 329 16.88 -3.00 -8.29
C ASN A 329 15.42 -3.44 -8.57
N PHE A 330 15.13 -3.96 -9.76
CA PHE A 330 13.85 -4.60 -10.02
C PHE A 330 13.69 -5.86 -9.17
N ALA A 331 12.66 -5.90 -8.32
CA ALA A 331 12.51 -6.96 -7.32
C ALA A 331 12.51 -8.37 -7.92
N LEU A 332 11.82 -8.59 -9.05
CA LEU A 332 11.80 -9.90 -9.69
C LEU A 332 13.19 -10.34 -10.16
N THR A 333 13.97 -9.43 -10.74
CA THR A 333 15.35 -9.73 -11.18
C THR A 333 16.25 -9.99 -9.98
N TYR A 334 16.13 -9.17 -8.93
CA TYR A 334 16.88 -9.36 -7.70
C TYR A 334 16.65 -10.75 -7.10
N PHE A 335 15.38 -11.13 -6.87
CA PHE A 335 15.06 -12.42 -6.26
C PHE A 335 15.44 -13.59 -7.15
N ALA A 336 15.27 -13.49 -8.46
CA ALA A 336 15.70 -14.54 -9.38
C ALA A 336 17.23 -14.78 -9.30
N VAL A 337 18.02 -13.69 -9.29
CA VAL A 337 19.48 -13.79 -9.19
C VAL A 337 19.92 -14.23 -7.79
N ALA A 338 19.36 -13.62 -6.73
CA ALA A 338 19.76 -13.94 -5.36
C ALA A 338 19.49 -15.41 -5.00
N ASN A 339 18.32 -15.95 -5.34
CA ASN A 339 17.97 -17.35 -5.08
C ASN A 339 18.97 -18.33 -5.75
N GLU A 340 19.39 -18.04 -6.98
CA GLU A 340 20.36 -18.89 -7.67
C GLU A 340 21.76 -18.80 -7.02
N LEU A 341 22.16 -17.60 -6.57
CA LEU A 341 23.45 -17.42 -5.88
C LEU A 341 23.44 -18.05 -4.49
N GLU A 342 22.32 -17.98 -3.74
CA GLU A 342 22.17 -18.62 -2.43
C GLU A 342 22.26 -20.16 -2.49
N SER A 343 21.91 -20.75 -3.63
CA SER A 343 22.02 -22.21 -3.84
C SER A 343 23.46 -22.73 -3.97
N LEU A 344 24.45 -21.85 -4.06
CA LEU A 344 25.86 -22.17 -4.29
C LEU A 344 26.67 -21.98 -3.01
N ASP A 345 27.80 -22.71 -2.88
CA ASP A 345 28.77 -22.54 -1.78
C ASP A 345 29.75 -21.37 -1.99
N THR A 346 29.63 -20.66 -3.11
CA THR A 346 30.50 -19.52 -3.45
C THR A 346 30.05 -18.29 -2.73
N PRO A 347 30.92 -17.49 -2.09
CA PRO A 347 30.58 -16.21 -1.50
C PRO A 347 30.41 -15.11 -2.56
N PHE A 348 29.37 -14.30 -2.44
CA PHE A 348 29.06 -13.25 -3.40
C PHE A 348 28.77 -11.91 -2.74
N PHE A 349 29.22 -10.85 -3.40
CA PHE A 349 28.69 -9.51 -3.25
C PHE A 349 27.73 -9.24 -4.41
N LEU A 350 26.43 -9.16 -4.13
CA LEU A 350 25.41 -8.84 -5.13
C LEU A 350 25.19 -7.33 -5.15
N LEU A 351 25.72 -6.67 -6.18
CA LEU A 351 25.66 -5.23 -6.39
C LEU A 351 24.38 -4.86 -7.12
N ILE A 352 23.49 -4.12 -6.46
CA ILE A 352 22.18 -3.72 -6.98
C ILE A 352 22.18 -2.27 -7.42
N THR A 353 22.06 -2.04 -8.74
CA THR A 353 22.08 -0.68 -9.32
C THR A 353 20.75 0.04 -9.16
N PRO A 354 20.75 1.39 -8.92
CA PRO A 354 19.55 2.19 -8.90
C PRO A 354 18.99 2.38 -10.32
N SER A 355 18.02 1.57 -10.69
CA SER A 355 17.44 1.50 -12.04
C SER A 355 15.93 1.76 -12.08
N ASP A 356 15.39 2.46 -11.06
CA ASP A 356 13.96 2.80 -10.94
C ASP A 356 13.03 1.57 -11.06
N GLY A 357 13.51 0.38 -10.61
CA GLY A 357 12.76 -0.87 -10.69
C GLY A 357 12.63 -1.43 -12.11
N MET A 358 13.46 -1.01 -13.03
CA MET A 358 13.44 -1.51 -14.42
C MET A 358 14.23 -2.81 -14.55
N SER A 359 13.81 -3.68 -15.44
CA SER A 359 14.57 -4.85 -15.86
C SER A 359 15.87 -4.45 -16.55
N VAL A 360 16.84 -5.36 -16.62
CA VAL A 360 18.19 -5.09 -17.10
C VAL A 360 18.23 -4.34 -18.44
N LEU A 361 17.56 -4.87 -19.48
CA LEU A 361 17.54 -4.22 -20.80
C LEU A 361 16.79 -2.88 -20.80
N THR A 362 15.68 -2.80 -20.07
CA THR A 362 14.90 -1.58 -19.96
C THR A 362 15.68 -0.47 -19.26
N ALA A 363 16.38 -0.82 -18.17
CA ALA A 363 17.23 0.11 -17.43
C ALA A 363 18.41 0.61 -18.28
N TRP A 364 19.04 -0.28 -19.04
CA TRP A 364 20.11 0.08 -19.96
C TRP A 364 19.60 1.00 -21.08
N SER A 365 18.50 0.67 -21.74
CA SER A 365 17.90 1.49 -22.80
C SER A 365 17.42 2.86 -22.31
N ALA A 366 17.05 2.97 -21.03
CA ALA A 366 16.63 4.22 -20.39
C ALA A 366 17.79 5.01 -19.77
N GLU A 367 19.05 4.61 -20.02
CA GLU A 367 20.26 5.21 -19.45
C GLU A 367 20.26 5.23 -17.90
N LYS A 368 19.57 4.27 -17.29
CA LYS A 368 19.52 4.07 -15.83
C LYS A 368 20.53 3.03 -15.34
N PHE A 369 21.06 2.22 -16.23
CA PHE A 369 22.15 1.27 -15.97
C PHE A 369 23.30 1.62 -16.90
N THR A 370 24.26 2.39 -16.41
CA THR A 370 25.41 2.89 -17.18
C THR A 370 26.73 2.44 -16.56
N ALA A 371 27.80 2.45 -17.35
CA ALA A 371 29.14 2.12 -16.87
C ALA A 371 29.63 3.08 -15.78
N ASP A 372 29.34 4.38 -15.90
CA ASP A 372 29.69 5.37 -14.87
C ASP A 372 29.00 5.11 -13.53
N MET A 373 27.74 4.68 -13.55
CA MET A 373 27.02 4.29 -12.33
C MET A 373 27.67 3.09 -11.67
N VAL A 374 28.03 2.06 -12.44
CA VAL A 374 28.75 0.89 -11.94
C VAL A 374 30.04 1.30 -11.28
N LYS A 375 30.86 2.12 -11.95
CA LYS A 375 32.11 2.68 -11.43
C LYS A 375 31.91 3.40 -10.09
N LYS A 376 30.89 4.26 -10.03
CA LYS A 376 30.54 4.97 -8.79
C LYS A 376 30.24 4.01 -7.66
N MET A 377 29.36 3.03 -7.87
CA MET A 377 28.98 2.06 -6.84
C MET A 377 30.15 1.18 -6.38
N VAL A 378 31.02 0.77 -7.30
CA VAL A 378 32.23 0.00 -6.97
C VAL A 378 33.19 0.82 -6.11
N ASN A 379 33.38 2.11 -6.43
CA ASN A 379 34.29 3.01 -5.69
C ASN A 379 33.74 3.42 -4.32
N GLU A 380 32.44 3.56 -4.18
CA GLU A 380 31.78 3.92 -2.91
C GLU A 380 31.79 2.77 -1.89
N ASN A 381 32.08 1.54 -2.30
CA ASN A 381 32.05 0.36 -1.44
C ASN A 381 33.48 -0.13 -1.14
N GLU A 382 34.09 0.43 -0.10
CA GLU A 382 35.48 0.15 0.30
C GLU A 382 35.79 -1.35 0.52
N ILE A 383 34.78 -2.15 0.95
CA ILE A 383 34.94 -3.59 1.18
C ILE A 383 35.41 -4.33 -0.08
N LEU A 384 35.03 -3.85 -1.25
CA LEU A 384 35.41 -4.45 -2.53
C LEU A 384 36.93 -4.29 -2.84
N ASN A 385 37.61 -3.36 -2.17
CA ASN A 385 39.06 -3.17 -2.31
C ASN A 385 39.84 -4.36 -1.73
N GLY A 386 39.25 -5.04 -0.74
CA GLY A 386 39.87 -6.23 -0.11
C GLY A 386 39.77 -7.52 -0.91
N LEU A 387 39.05 -7.53 -2.03
CA LEU A 387 38.90 -8.72 -2.85
C LEU A 387 40.22 -9.12 -3.51
N ARG A 388 40.58 -10.41 -3.41
CA ARG A 388 41.75 -11.01 -4.09
C ARG A 388 41.55 -11.00 -5.60
N HIS A 389 40.38 -11.47 -6.03
CA HIS A 389 40.01 -11.48 -7.44
C HIS A 389 39.07 -10.29 -7.71
N LYS A 390 39.60 -9.20 -8.29
CA LYS A 390 38.80 -8.04 -8.71
C LYS A 390 37.98 -8.38 -9.96
N LEU A 391 36.90 -9.13 -9.77
CA LEU A 391 36.13 -9.71 -10.84
C LEU A 391 34.64 -9.28 -10.64
N ILE A 392 34.05 -8.70 -11.68
CA ILE A 392 32.65 -8.34 -11.74
C ILE A 392 31.96 -9.15 -12.83
N VAL A 393 30.89 -9.86 -12.46
CA VAL A 393 29.98 -10.52 -13.38
C VAL A 393 28.82 -9.59 -13.71
N ILE A 394 28.72 -9.17 -14.94
CA ILE A 394 27.60 -8.36 -15.47
C ILE A 394 26.54 -9.26 -16.09
N PRO A 395 25.25 -8.85 -16.13
CA PRO A 395 24.21 -9.59 -16.85
C PRO A 395 24.61 -9.85 -18.32
N GLY A 396 24.34 -11.05 -18.83
CA GLY A 396 24.66 -11.39 -20.22
C GLY A 396 24.03 -10.47 -21.25
N LEU A 397 22.84 -9.95 -20.93
CA LEU A 397 22.12 -8.96 -21.74
C LEU A 397 22.87 -7.64 -21.92
N LEU A 398 23.89 -7.37 -21.07
CA LEU A 398 24.71 -6.15 -21.10
C LEU A 398 26.14 -6.40 -21.65
N ALA A 399 26.32 -7.46 -22.43
CA ALA A 399 27.61 -7.81 -23.01
C ALA A 399 28.30 -6.65 -23.75
N SER A 400 27.53 -5.75 -24.35
CA SER A 400 28.01 -4.53 -25.04
C SER A 400 28.69 -3.51 -24.11
N MET A 401 28.40 -3.53 -22.81
CA MET A 401 29.01 -2.64 -21.81
C MET A 401 30.40 -3.10 -21.35
N LYS A 402 30.81 -4.32 -21.71
CA LYS A 402 32.04 -4.90 -21.19
C LYS A 402 33.28 -4.04 -21.48
N GLU A 403 33.47 -3.63 -22.73
CA GLU A 403 34.66 -2.85 -23.15
C GLU A 403 34.71 -1.50 -22.44
N GLU A 404 33.57 -0.80 -22.35
CA GLU A 404 33.44 0.48 -21.64
C GLU A 404 33.77 0.31 -20.14
N LEU A 405 33.27 -0.75 -19.50
CA LEU A 405 33.57 -1.04 -18.10
C LEU A 405 35.05 -1.39 -17.86
N GLU A 406 35.69 -2.14 -18.75
CA GLU A 406 37.10 -2.48 -18.66
C GLU A 406 37.98 -1.22 -18.81
N GLU A 407 37.56 -0.24 -19.64
CA GLU A 407 38.26 1.04 -19.79
C GLU A 407 38.18 1.90 -18.51
N ILE A 408 36.99 2.02 -17.91
CA ILE A 408 36.77 2.91 -16.75
C ILE A 408 37.09 2.26 -15.40
N LEU A 409 37.20 0.93 -15.35
CA LEU A 409 37.57 0.11 -14.18
C LEU A 409 38.80 -0.76 -14.49
N PRO A 410 39.97 -0.18 -14.80
CA PRO A 410 41.12 -0.92 -15.32
C PRO A 410 41.71 -1.97 -14.35
N ASN A 411 41.36 -1.88 -13.06
CA ASN A 411 41.78 -2.84 -12.04
C ASN A 411 40.80 -4.03 -11.87
N TRP A 412 39.71 -4.04 -12.63
CA TRP A 412 38.67 -5.05 -12.53
C TRP A 412 38.58 -5.89 -13.81
N LYS A 413 38.39 -7.16 -13.65
CA LYS A 413 38.08 -8.07 -14.77
C LYS A 413 36.60 -8.18 -14.93
N ILE A 414 36.07 -7.77 -16.07
CA ILE A 414 34.63 -7.80 -16.38
C ILE A 414 34.29 -9.09 -17.10
N ILE A 415 33.41 -9.88 -16.49
CA ILE A 415 32.93 -11.15 -17.04
C ILE A 415 31.47 -10.98 -17.44
N VAL A 416 31.16 -11.33 -18.67
CA VAL A 416 29.78 -11.41 -19.15
C VAL A 416 29.17 -12.70 -18.62
N GLY A 417 28.12 -12.56 -17.83
CA GLY A 417 27.36 -13.68 -17.24
C GLY A 417 26.33 -14.26 -18.20
N THR A 418 25.28 -14.84 -17.63
CA THR A 418 24.18 -15.47 -18.36
C THR A 418 23.07 -14.48 -18.69
N ASN A 419 22.24 -14.81 -19.67
CA ASN A 419 21.04 -14.06 -19.98
C ASN A 419 19.89 -14.38 -19.01
N GLU A 420 19.82 -15.62 -18.57
CA GLU A 420 18.78 -16.14 -17.69
C GLU A 420 19.35 -16.50 -16.31
N ALA A 421 18.58 -16.20 -15.26
CA ALA A 421 19.04 -16.42 -13.88
C ALA A 421 19.30 -17.91 -13.58
N PHE A 422 18.44 -18.81 -14.06
CA PHE A 422 18.58 -20.26 -13.81
C PHE A 422 19.86 -20.88 -14.39
N GLU A 423 20.56 -20.18 -15.28
CA GLU A 423 21.85 -20.63 -15.83
C GLU A 423 23.05 -20.23 -14.95
N ILE A 424 22.85 -19.37 -13.95
CA ILE A 424 23.90 -18.83 -13.07
C ILE A 424 24.68 -19.94 -12.38
N PRO A 425 24.09 -20.98 -11.78
CA PRO A 425 24.84 -22.03 -11.08
C PRO A 425 25.89 -22.70 -11.98
N GLN A 426 25.50 -23.15 -13.16
CA GLN A 426 26.42 -23.82 -14.09
C GLN A 426 27.51 -22.85 -14.60
N PHE A 427 27.16 -21.56 -14.76
CA PHE A 427 28.14 -20.55 -15.17
C PHE A 427 29.19 -20.31 -14.08
N ILE A 428 28.77 -20.16 -12.82
CA ILE A 428 29.66 -19.93 -11.67
C ILE A 428 30.56 -21.12 -11.42
N GLU A 429 30.09 -22.36 -11.54
CA GLU A 429 30.90 -23.57 -11.43
C GLU A 429 32.05 -23.59 -12.48
N LYS A 430 31.74 -23.25 -13.73
CA LYS A 430 32.73 -23.11 -14.80
C LYS A 430 33.71 -21.96 -14.54
N LEU A 431 33.25 -20.85 -13.97
CA LEU A 431 34.10 -19.72 -13.63
C LEU A 431 35.08 -20.10 -12.51
N ASN A 432 34.59 -20.72 -11.43
CA ASN A 432 35.39 -21.17 -10.31
C ASN A 432 36.49 -22.16 -10.74
N SER A 433 36.18 -23.13 -11.60
CA SER A 433 37.15 -24.08 -12.11
C SER A 433 38.30 -23.41 -12.88
N ARG A 434 38.09 -22.27 -13.50
CA ARG A 434 39.11 -21.46 -14.17
C ARG A 434 39.92 -20.61 -13.19
N LEU A 435 39.31 -20.13 -12.10
CA LEU A 435 39.99 -19.32 -11.08
C LEU A 435 40.91 -20.15 -10.18
N ILE A 436 40.60 -21.43 -9.95
CA ILE A 436 41.45 -22.37 -9.17
C ILE A 436 42.74 -22.76 -9.94
N ASN A 437 42.70 -22.68 -11.27
CA ASN A 437 43.85 -23.06 -12.12
C ASN A 437 44.76 -21.86 -12.47
N VAL A 438 44.60 -20.72 -11.85
CA VAL A 438 45.40 -19.49 -11.95
C VAL A 438 45.96 -19.14 -10.56
#